data_b611baddb4bcec6661daa16be3e382c3
#
_entry.id   b611baddb4bcec6661daa16be3e382c3
#
_cell.length_a   1.000
_cell.length_b   1.000
_cell.length_c   1.000
_cell.angle_alpha   90.00
_cell.angle_beta   90.00
_cell.angle_gamma   90.00
#
_symmetry.space_group_name_H-M   'P 1'
#
loop_
_entity.id
_entity.type
_entity.pdbx_description
1 polymer ?
#
loop_
_entity_poly.entity_id
_entity_poly.type
_entity_poly.pdbx_seq_one_letter_code
_entity_poly.pdbx_strand_id
1 'polypeptide(L)'
;TGLVLVTSIMKNPAIDMGEITNGGVLTTLAFQQIPVLGPVILVIGIISFAYSTVLGWAYYGERCVEYFAGKKGLIPYRVLYIAVAVIAPVISLNLVWTIADILNALMALPNLVAVLLLSNVIVAETRKYINNLDAKDDTEIEIIDR
;
A
#
# COMPACT_ATOMS: atom_id res chain seq x y z
N THR A 1 6.37 11.99 4.56
CA THR A 1 7.76 11.83 4.06
C THR A 1 8.04 12.76 2.88
N GLY A 2 7.21 12.78 1.81
CA GLY A 2 7.45 13.60 0.62
C GLY A 2 7.64 15.09 0.90
N LEU A 3 6.79 15.69 1.74
CA LEU A 3 6.94 17.11 2.14
C LEU A 3 8.23 17.36 2.91
N VAL A 4 8.63 16.45 3.80
CA VAL A 4 9.88 16.55 4.54
C VAL A 4 11.07 16.51 3.60
N LEU A 5 11.06 15.60 2.62
CA LEU A 5 12.09 15.50 1.59
C LEU A 5 12.23 16.80 0.80
N VAL A 6 11.14 17.29 0.23
CA VAL A 6 11.14 18.51 -0.58
C VAL A 6 11.62 19.73 0.21
N THR A 7 11.10 19.92 1.42
CA THR A 7 11.50 21.08 2.25
C THR A 7 12.94 20.97 2.75
N SER A 8 13.43 19.77 3.05
CA SER A 8 14.81 19.54 3.49
C SER A 8 15.81 19.78 2.36
N ILE A 9 15.50 19.31 1.15
CA ILE A 9 16.33 19.50 -0.04
C ILE A 9 16.36 20.98 -0.43
N MET A 10 15.21 21.66 -0.43
CA MET A 10 15.15 23.09 -0.76
C MET A 10 15.92 23.96 0.21
N LYS A 11 16.03 23.56 1.48
CA LYS A 11 16.75 24.30 2.53
C LYS A 11 18.26 24.01 2.55
N ASN A 12 18.69 22.90 2.00
CA ASN A 12 20.09 22.46 2.06
C ASN A 12 20.60 22.03 0.67
N PRO A 13 21.08 22.97 -0.17
CA PRO A 13 21.59 22.68 -1.49
C PRO A 13 22.87 21.81 -1.50
N ALA A 14 23.45 21.52 -0.33
CA ALA A 14 24.61 20.63 -0.21
C ALA A 14 24.25 19.13 -0.31
N ILE A 15 22.96 18.78 -0.38
CA ILE A 15 22.52 17.40 -0.64
C ILE A 15 22.55 17.20 -2.15
N ASP A 16 23.63 16.58 -2.63
CA ASP A 16 23.75 16.21 -4.05
C ASP A 16 22.79 15.05 -4.36
N MET A 17 21.71 15.38 -5.07
CA MET A 17 20.71 14.41 -5.48
C MET A 17 21.21 13.45 -6.56
N GLY A 18 22.30 13.77 -7.26
CA GLY A 18 22.84 12.97 -8.35
C GLY A 18 23.51 11.67 -7.90
N GLU A 19 24.02 11.62 -6.67
CA GLU A 19 24.68 10.42 -6.13
C GLU A 19 23.75 9.51 -5.31
N ILE A 20 22.57 9.99 -4.91
CA ILE A 20 21.66 9.24 -4.03
C ILE A 20 20.67 8.43 -4.86
N THR A 21 21.01 7.20 -5.18
CA THR A 21 20.15 6.26 -5.93
C THR A 21 19.14 5.54 -5.02
N ASN A 22 19.27 5.62 -3.70
CA ASN A 22 18.44 4.90 -2.73
C ASN A 22 17.54 5.85 -1.96
N GLY A 23 16.21 5.74 -2.18
CA GLY A 23 15.21 6.56 -1.51
C GLY A 23 15.19 6.42 0.03
N GLY A 24 15.62 5.28 0.56
CA GLY A 24 15.75 5.07 2.02
C GLY A 24 16.86 5.95 2.62
N VAL A 25 18.00 6.05 1.96
CA VAL A 25 19.11 6.91 2.36
C VAL A 25 18.69 8.37 2.32
N LEU A 26 18.03 8.79 1.24
CA LEU A 26 17.52 10.16 1.09
C LEU A 26 16.53 10.52 2.20
N THR A 27 15.62 9.62 2.55
CA THR A 27 14.67 9.82 3.65
C THR A 27 15.39 9.96 4.98
N THR A 28 16.38 9.14 5.24
CA THR A 28 17.19 9.20 6.48
C THR A 28 17.91 10.54 6.62
N LEU A 29 18.56 11.00 5.55
CA LEU A 29 19.25 12.29 5.51
C LEU A 29 18.30 13.47 5.76
N ALA A 30 17.11 13.42 5.18
CA ALA A 30 16.11 14.46 5.38
C ALA A 30 15.61 14.53 6.83
N PHE A 31 15.37 13.39 7.47
CA PHE A 31 14.94 13.36 8.87
C PHE A 31 16.07 13.68 9.86
N GLN A 32 17.34 13.39 9.53
CA GLN A 32 18.48 13.77 10.33
C GLN A 32 18.65 15.29 10.50
N GLN A 33 18.07 16.10 9.62
CA GLN A 33 18.08 17.56 9.76
C GLN A 33 17.23 18.05 10.94
N ILE A 34 16.35 17.22 11.48
CA ILE A 34 15.56 17.52 12.68
C ILE A 34 16.33 16.92 13.88
N PRO A 35 17.00 17.75 14.69
CA PRO A 35 17.86 17.24 15.75
C PRO A 35 17.04 16.43 16.76
N VAL A 36 17.61 15.31 17.22
CA VAL A 36 17.09 14.36 18.22
C VAL A 36 15.79 13.66 17.82
N LEU A 37 14.74 14.40 17.44
CA LEU A 37 13.40 13.84 17.16
C LEU A 37 13.30 13.18 15.78
N GLY A 38 14.03 13.68 14.80
CA GLY A 38 13.93 13.19 13.42
C GLY A 38 14.21 11.68 13.27
N PRO A 39 15.38 11.19 13.69
CA PRO A 39 15.70 9.76 13.60
C PRO A 39 14.74 8.88 14.40
N VAL A 40 14.30 9.33 15.58
CA VAL A 40 13.37 8.57 16.44
C VAL A 40 12.01 8.43 15.77
N ILE A 41 11.46 9.53 15.25
CA ILE A 41 10.18 9.52 14.53
C ILE A 41 10.28 8.64 13.28
N LEU A 42 11.39 8.73 12.56
CA LEU A 42 11.61 7.92 11.36
C LEU A 42 11.61 6.42 11.69
N VAL A 43 12.35 6.00 12.70
CA VAL A 43 12.45 4.58 13.09
C VAL A 43 11.09 4.05 13.55
N ILE A 44 10.41 4.77 14.45
CA ILE A 44 9.07 4.38 14.92
C ILE A 44 8.08 4.32 13.74
N GLY A 45 8.14 5.31 12.85
CA GLY A 45 7.28 5.36 11.67
C GLY A 45 7.52 4.19 10.73
N ILE A 46 8.78 3.86 10.43
CA ILE A 46 9.12 2.73 9.56
C ILE A 46 8.67 1.40 10.18
N ILE A 47 8.93 1.18 11.46
CA ILE A 47 8.52 -0.05 12.15
C ILE A 47 6.99 -0.19 12.12
N SER A 48 6.26 0.85 12.50
CA SER A 48 4.79 0.83 12.54
C SER A 48 4.19 0.63 11.15
N PHE A 49 4.74 1.32 10.15
CA PHE A 49 4.27 1.22 8.76
C PHE A 49 4.57 -0.15 8.16
N ALA A 50 5.78 -0.67 8.33
CA ALA A 50 6.15 -1.99 7.84
C ALA A 50 5.28 -3.08 8.48
N TYR A 51 5.11 -3.02 9.82
CA TYR A 51 4.30 -3.99 10.54
C TYR A 51 2.83 -3.97 10.08
N SER A 52 2.21 -2.79 10.01
CA SER A 52 0.83 -2.65 9.56
C SER A 52 0.64 -3.10 8.11
N THR A 53 1.62 -2.84 7.25
CA THR A 53 1.59 -3.26 5.84
C THR A 53 1.67 -4.78 5.71
N VAL A 54 2.59 -5.42 6.43
CA VAL A 54 2.72 -6.89 6.44
C VAL A 54 1.43 -7.55 6.91
N LEU A 55 0.81 -7.04 8.00
CA LEU A 55 -0.46 -7.57 8.50
C LEU A 55 -1.61 -7.35 7.52
N GLY A 56 -1.71 -6.16 6.95
CA GLY A 56 -2.77 -5.82 5.99
C GLY A 56 -2.72 -6.72 4.74
N TRP A 57 -1.55 -6.87 4.16
CA TRP A 57 -1.38 -7.74 2.98
C TRP A 57 -1.58 -9.22 3.30
N ALA A 58 -1.16 -9.68 4.49
CA ALA A 58 -1.47 -11.03 4.93
C ALA A 58 -2.98 -11.28 4.98
N TYR A 59 -3.74 -10.35 5.55
CA TYR A 59 -5.19 -10.44 5.63
C TYR A 59 -5.85 -10.47 4.25
N TYR A 60 -5.48 -9.58 3.33
CA TYR A 60 -6.02 -9.57 1.98
C TYR A 60 -5.73 -10.88 1.24
N GLY A 61 -4.51 -11.38 1.35
CA GLY A 61 -4.16 -12.66 0.76
C GLY A 61 -4.93 -13.84 1.36
N GLU A 62 -5.15 -13.86 2.69
CA GLU A 62 -6.00 -14.86 3.33
C GLU A 62 -7.42 -14.86 2.77
N ARG A 63 -8.03 -13.70 2.55
CA ARG A 63 -9.37 -13.60 1.96
C ARG A 63 -9.41 -14.12 0.53
N CYS A 64 -8.40 -13.83 -0.27
CA CYS A 64 -8.29 -14.38 -1.61
C CYS A 64 -8.16 -15.91 -1.59
N VAL A 65 -7.29 -16.46 -0.74
CA VAL A 65 -7.10 -17.91 -0.63
C VAL A 65 -8.35 -18.60 -0.07
N GLU A 66 -9.04 -17.99 0.88
CA GLU A 66 -10.30 -18.51 1.41
C GLU A 66 -11.38 -18.59 0.32
N TYR A 67 -11.43 -17.61 -0.57
CA TYR A 67 -12.36 -17.60 -1.70
C TYR A 67 -12.09 -18.73 -2.70
N PHE A 68 -10.82 -18.98 -3.05
CA PHE A 68 -10.46 -19.98 -4.07
C PHE A 68 -10.31 -21.41 -3.53
N ALA A 69 -9.72 -21.57 -2.34
CA ALA A 69 -9.34 -22.87 -1.76
C ALA A 69 -10.07 -23.20 -0.44
N GLY A 70 -10.94 -22.31 0.01
CA GLY A 70 -11.67 -22.47 1.26
C GLY A 70 -10.73 -22.44 2.49
N LYS A 71 -11.29 -22.76 3.65
CA LYS A 71 -10.55 -22.70 4.94
C LYS A 71 -9.32 -23.62 5.01
N LYS A 72 -9.27 -24.69 4.19
CA LYS A 72 -8.12 -25.60 4.16
C LYS A 72 -6.87 -24.98 3.53
N GLY A 73 -7.04 -23.97 2.65
CA GLY A 73 -5.94 -23.27 2.02
C GLY A 73 -5.25 -22.24 2.91
N LEU A 74 -5.86 -21.84 4.04
CA LEU A 74 -5.33 -20.78 4.89
C LEU A 74 -4.02 -21.18 5.59
N ILE A 75 -3.91 -22.43 6.05
CA ILE A 75 -2.72 -22.90 6.77
C ILE A 75 -1.49 -22.90 5.85
N PRO A 76 -1.50 -23.55 4.67
CA PRO A 76 -0.35 -23.52 3.77
C PRO A 76 -0.02 -22.10 3.30
N TYR A 77 -1.01 -21.25 3.07
CA TYR A 77 -0.79 -19.85 2.73
C TYR A 77 -0.03 -19.11 3.84
N ARG A 78 -0.46 -19.22 5.10
CA ARG A 78 0.21 -18.58 6.25
C ARG A 78 1.66 -19.02 6.40
N VAL A 79 1.90 -20.33 6.28
CA VAL A 79 3.28 -20.88 6.35
C VAL A 79 4.14 -20.31 5.23
N LEU A 80 3.63 -20.28 4.00
CA LEU A 80 4.33 -19.71 2.86
C LEU A 80 4.60 -18.21 3.04
N TYR A 81 3.60 -17.46 3.49
CA TYR A 81 3.71 -16.02 3.72
C TYR A 81 4.79 -15.70 4.76
N ILE A 82 4.81 -16.43 5.89
CA ILE A 82 5.83 -16.24 6.93
C ILE A 82 7.21 -16.63 6.40
N ALA A 83 7.33 -17.73 5.66
CA ALA A 83 8.59 -18.15 5.06
C ALA A 83 9.16 -17.09 4.12
N VAL A 84 8.32 -16.53 3.24
CA VAL A 84 8.71 -15.44 2.33
C VAL A 84 9.09 -14.18 3.12
N ALA A 85 8.34 -13.80 4.14
CA ALA A 85 8.64 -12.63 4.97
C ALA A 85 10.00 -12.75 5.68
N VAL A 86 10.40 -13.95 6.08
CA VAL A 86 11.71 -14.22 6.72
C VAL A 86 12.85 -14.21 5.69
N ILE A 87 12.60 -14.72 4.48
CA ILE A 87 13.63 -14.83 3.42
C ILE A 87 13.82 -13.47 2.70
N ALA A 88 12.76 -12.68 2.55
CA ALA A 88 12.79 -11.43 1.78
C ALA A 88 13.94 -10.46 2.14
N PRO A 89 14.31 -10.25 3.42
CA PRO A 89 15.42 -9.35 3.77
C PRO A 89 16.79 -9.81 3.29
N VAL A 90 16.95 -11.09 2.94
CA VAL A 90 18.22 -11.66 2.45
C VAL A 90 18.37 -11.50 0.94
N ILE A 91 17.27 -11.26 0.25
CA ILE A 91 17.23 -11.10 -1.21
C ILE A 91 17.71 -9.70 -1.59
N SER A 92 18.37 -9.56 -2.73
CA SER A 92 18.78 -8.24 -3.22
C SER A 92 17.57 -7.34 -3.49
N LEU A 93 17.68 -6.06 -3.10
CA LEU A 93 16.59 -5.09 -3.23
C LEU A 93 16.10 -4.95 -4.68
N ASN A 94 17.02 -4.97 -5.65
CA ASN A 94 16.69 -4.87 -7.07
C ASN A 94 15.81 -6.04 -7.55
N LEU A 95 16.11 -7.26 -7.09
CA LEU A 95 15.31 -8.43 -7.45
C LEU A 95 13.90 -8.33 -6.85
N VAL A 96 13.79 -7.88 -5.61
CA VAL A 96 12.48 -7.68 -4.94
C VAL A 96 11.64 -6.67 -5.72
N TRP A 97 12.21 -5.52 -6.12
CA TRP A 97 11.50 -4.53 -6.93
C TRP A 97 11.08 -5.07 -8.30
N THR A 98 11.97 -5.78 -8.99
CA THR A 98 11.64 -6.39 -10.30
C THR A 98 10.47 -7.37 -10.20
N ILE A 99 10.46 -8.22 -9.18
CA ILE A 99 9.35 -9.16 -8.94
C ILE A 99 8.07 -8.39 -8.62
N ALA A 100 8.15 -7.38 -7.76
CA ALA A 100 7.00 -6.57 -7.40
C ALA A 100 6.38 -5.86 -8.62
N ASP A 101 7.20 -5.30 -9.50
CA ASP A 101 6.73 -4.62 -10.72
C ASP A 101 6.05 -5.60 -11.68
N ILE A 102 6.60 -6.79 -11.88
CA ILE A 102 5.99 -7.83 -12.72
C ILE A 102 4.63 -8.25 -12.15
N LEU A 103 4.55 -8.50 -10.83
CA LEU A 103 3.29 -8.90 -10.19
C LEU A 103 2.25 -7.78 -10.22
N ASN A 104 2.66 -6.53 -10.04
CA ASN A 104 1.78 -5.36 -10.16
C ASN A 104 1.24 -5.22 -11.58
N ALA A 105 2.07 -5.41 -12.60
CA ALA A 105 1.63 -5.38 -14.00
C ALA A 105 0.61 -6.50 -14.29
N LEU A 106 0.86 -7.71 -13.80
CA LEU A 106 -0.08 -8.83 -13.95
C LEU A 106 -1.42 -8.58 -13.23
N MET A 107 -1.40 -7.91 -12.09
CA MET A 107 -2.59 -7.55 -11.33
C MET A 107 -3.38 -6.42 -12.01
N ALA A 108 -2.70 -5.49 -12.67
CA ALA A 108 -3.34 -4.36 -13.34
C ALA A 108 -4.25 -4.79 -14.50
N LEU A 109 -3.89 -5.83 -15.27
CA LEU A 109 -4.65 -6.30 -16.41
C LEU A 109 -6.09 -6.75 -16.04
N PRO A 110 -6.29 -7.73 -15.12
CA PRO A 110 -7.63 -8.16 -14.76
C PRO A 110 -8.41 -7.05 -14.03
N ASN A 111 -7.74 -6.21 -13.26
CA ASN A 111 -8.37 -5.09 -12.58
C ASN A 111 -8.92 -4.06 -13.59
N LEU A 112 -8.14 -3.70 -14.60
CA LEU A 112 -8.58 -2.79 -15.66
C LEU A 112 -9.79 -3.34 -16.42
N VAL A 113 -9.77 -4.62 -16.77
CA VAL A 113 -10.90 -5.29 -17.43
C VAL A 113 -12.15 -5.24 -16.54
N ALA A 114 -12.02 -5.55 -15.25
CA ALA A 114 -13.12 -5.51 -14.31
C ALA A 114 -13.71 -4.09 -14.16
N VAL A 115 -12.87 -3.07 -14.04
CA VAL A 115 -13.31 -1.66 -13.92
C VAL A 115 -14.04 -1.22 -15.20
N LEU A 116 -13.54 -1.58 -16.38
CA LEU A 116 -14.19 -1.24 -17.64
C LEU A 116 -15.55 -1.92 -17.78
N LEU A 117 -15.66 -3.20 -17.44
CA LEU A 117 -16.93 -3.94 -17.48
C LEU A 117 -17.96 -3.41 -16.46
N LEU A 118 -17.51 -2.98 -15.30
CA LEU A 118 -18.35 -2.45 -14.22
C LEU A 118 -18.59 -0.94 -14.34
N SER A 119 -18.03 -0.26 -15.33
CA SER A 119 -18.14 1.20 -15.48
C SER A 119 -19.59 1.68 -15.50
N ASN A 120 -20.48 0.97 -16.19
CA ASN A 120 -21.90 1.31 -16.25
C ASN A 120 -22.59 1.21 -14.89
N VAL A 121 -22.21 0.22 -14.08
CA VAL A 121 -22.73 0.05 -12.71
C VAL A 121 -22.27 1.22 -11.83
N ILE A 122 -20.98 1.59 -11.93
CA ILE A 122 -20.41 2.70 -11.18
C ILE A 122 -21.15 4.02 -11.52
N VAL A 123 -21.36 4.26 -12.82
CA VAL A 123 -22.08 5.46 -13.29
C VAL A 123 -23.53 5.47 -12.77
N ALA A 124 -24.22 4.32 -12.83
CA ALA A 124 -25.60 4.22 -12.35
C ALA A 124 -25.70 4.48 -10.83
N GLU A 125 -24.84 3.86 -10.04
CA GLU A 125 -24.81 4.08 -8.58
C GLU A 125 -24.38 5.50 -8.21
N THR A 126 -23.42 6.09 -8.94
CA THR A 126 -23.01 7.48 -8.72
C THR A 126 -24.16 8.44 -9.00
N ARG A 127 -24.88 8.26 -10.10
CA ARG A 127 -26.07 9.07 -10.41
C ARG A 127 -27.15 8.94 -9.36
N LYS A 128 -27.42 7.72 -8.91
CA LYS A 128 -28.38 7.44 -7.85
C LYS A 128 -27.99 8.15 -6.55
N TYR A 129 -26.71 8.11 -6.20
CA TYR A 129 -26.19 8.80 -5.02
C TYR A 129 -26.34 10.33 -5.13
N ILE A 130 -25.94 10.91 -6.26
CA ILE A 130 -26.04 12.36 -6.51
C ILE A 130 -27.52 12.82 -6.47
N ASN A 131 -28.41 12.07 -7.10
CA ASN A 131 -29.84 12.42 -7.09
C ASN A 131 -30.47 12.27 -5.70
N ASN A 132 -29.94 11.40 -4.84
CA ASN A 132 -30.41 11.24 -3.47
C ASN A 132 -29.79 12.26 -2.50
N LEU A 133 -28.72 12.95 -2.86
CA LEU A 133 -28.19 14.07 -2.06
C LEU A 133 -29.16 15.26 -2.02
N ASP A 134 -29.98 15.44 -3.07
CA ASP A 134 -31.03 16.46 -3.12
C ASP A 134 -32.33 16.03 -2.40
N ALA A 135 -32.50 14.72 -2.16
CA ALA A 135 -33.60 14.20 -1.35
C ALA A 135 -33.08 14.07 0.09
N LYS A 136 -33.39 15.11 0.92
CA LYS A 136 -33.05 15.21 2.35
C LYS A 136 -32.96 13.85 3.07
N ASP A 137 -31.85 13.55 3.58
CA ASP A 137 -31.30 13.35 4.92
C ASP A 137 -32.17 12.64 6.01
N ASP A 138 -33.10 11.79 5.68
CA ASP A 138 -33.89 11.05 6.69
C ASP A 138 -34.10 9.57 6.33
N THR A 139 -33.32 8.99 5.45
CA THR A 139 -33.40 7.55 5.19
C THR A 139 -32.13 6.85 5.61
N GLU A 140 -32.23 6.04 6.66
CA GLU A 140 -31.25 5.03 7.07
C GLU A 140 -30.72 4.31 5.84
N ILE A 141 -29.40 4.27 5.73
CA ILE A 141 -28.71 3.46 4.72
C ILE A 141 -28.97 2.01 5.09
N GLU A 142 -29.87 1.35 4.37
CA GLU A 142 -30.10 -0.07 4.50
C GLU A 142 -28.82 -0.81 4.08
N ILE A 143 -28.05 -1.25 5.06
CA ILE A 143 -26.86 -2.09 4.85
C ILE A 143 -27.38 -3.42 4.33
N ILE A 144 -27.16 -3.69 3.05
CA ILE A 144 -27.46 -4.98 2.45
C ILE A 144 -26.49 -6.00 3.03
N ASP A 145 -26.92 -6.71 4.07
CA ASP A 145 -26.28 -7.94 4.52
C ASP A 145 -26.40 -9.00 3.44
N ARG A 146 -25.28 -9.32 2.79
CA ARG A 146 -25.12 -10.51 1.97
C ARG A 146 -23.85 -11.25 2.35
#